data_cf8d41d6d6834401d1ab2b90914847cd
#
_entry.id   cf8d41d6d6834401d1ab2b90914847cd
#
_cell.length_a   1.000
_cell.length_b   1.000
_cell.length_c   1.000
_cell.angle_alpha   90.00
_cell.angle_beta   90.00
_cell.angle_gamma   90.00
#
_symmetry.space_group_name_H-M   'P 1'
#
loop_
_entity.id
_entity.type
_entity.pdbx_description
1 polymer ?
#
loop_
_entity_poly.entity_id
_entity_poly.type
_entity_poly.pdbx_seq_one_letter_code
_entity_poly.pdbx_strand_id
1 'polypeptide(L)'
;MPLSSQTRTRLRATTPLLVVANLQRSIDFYVAKLGFVDPSVHGDPPCFAMLNRDGFDLMLSLAESPDLVRPNGPSGVWDIYLSVADIADEIAALAAPGITIDKGPTDMFYQMREIEVIDPDGYRLCLAQDISGEPLRDCETMSGVLDIGSAKLRLVLQLKSLH
;
A
#
# COMPACT_ATOMS: atom_id res chain seq x y z
N MET A 1 18.10 13.29 36.45
CA MET A 1 18.68 11.98 36.14
C MET A 1 18.75 11.89 34.63
N PRO A 2 19.93 11.82 33.99
CA PRO A 2 20.01 11.62 32.55
C PRO A 2 19.54 10.20 32.24
N LEU A 3 18.60 10.09 31.29
CA LEU A 3 18.15 8.81 30.75
C LEU A 3 19.37 8.10 30.16
N SER A 4 19.71 6.93 30.70
CA SER A 4 20.73 6.02 30.16
C SER A 4 20.43 5.83 28.67
N SER A 5 21.41 6.15 27.80
CA SER A 5 21.33 5.86 26.38
C SER A 5 21.39 4.36 26.20
N GLN A 6 20.24 3.68 26.26
CA GLN A 6 20.17 2.29 25.86
C GLN A 6 20.50 2.25 24.36
N THR A 7 21.60 1.62 24.03
CA THR A 7 22.00 1.33 22.64
C THR A 7 20.96 0.40 22.05
N ARG A 8 19.97 0.94 21.31
CA ARG A 8 19.00 0.13 20.58
C ARG A 8 19.69 -0.50 19.36
N THR A 9 19.39 -1.74 19.09
CA THR A 9 19.81 -2.40 17.83
C THR A 9 19.15 -1.72 16.64
N ARG A 10 19.85 -1.65 15.50
CA ARG A 10 19.27 -1.11 14.26
C ARG A 10 18.16 -2.01 13.74
N LEU A 11 17.02 -1.44 13.38
CA LEU A 11 16.06 -2.12 12.51
C LEU A 11 16.71 -2.35 11.14
N ARG A 12 16.45 -3.51 10.54
CA ARG A 12 16.99 -3.87 9.23
C ARG A 12 15.94 -3.83 8.13
N ALA A 13 14.71 -4.16 8.47
CA ALA A 13 13.57 -4.17 7.55
C ALA A 13 12.26 -4.05 8.33
N THR A 14 11.22 -3.73 7.62
CA THR A 14 9.83 -3.94 8.02
C THR A 14 9.17 -4.77 6.94
N THR A 15 8.34 -5.73 7.32
CA THR A 15 7.64 -6.60 6.36
C THR A 15 6.16 -6.57 6.70
N PRO A 16 5.30 -6.08 5.80
CA PRO A 16 3.86 -6.16 5.99
C PRO A 16 3.40 -7.61 5.95
N LEU A 17 2.34 -7.91 6.71
CA LEU A 17 1.68 -9.20 6.73
C LEU A 17 0.20 -8.99 6.45
N LEU A 18 -0.32 -9.67 5.43
CA LEU A 18 -1.73 -9.67 5.08
C LEU A 18 -2.35 -11.02 5.43
N VAL A 19 -3.51 -10.99 6.06
CA VAL A 19 -4.32 -12.17 6.34
C VAL A 19 -5.27 -12.39 5.18
N VAL A 20 -5.15 -13.52 4.45
CA VAL A 20 -5.84 -13.75 3.18
C VAL A 20 -6.83 -14.92 3.27
N ALA A 21 -7.96 -14.82 2.57
CA ALA A 21 -8.97 -15.87 2.57
C ALA A 21 -8.57 -17.10 1.73
N ASN A 22 -7.69 -16.92 0.75
CA ASN A 22 -7.18 -18.00 -0.09
C ASN A 22 -5.72 -17.71 -0.46
N LEU A 23 -4.81 -18.48 0.15
CA LEU A 23 -3.37 -18.25 0.01
C LEU A 23 -2.89 -18.32 -1.44
N GLN A 24 -3.30 -19.35 -2.21
CA GLN A 24 -2.86 -19.53 -3.58
C GLN A 24 -3.37 -18.41 -4.49
N ARG A 25 -4.64 -18.01 -4.36
CA ARG A 25 -5.22 -16.90 -5.13
C ARG A 25 -4.45 -15.59 -4.88
N SER A 26 -4.07 -15.34 -3.64
CA SER A 26 -3.32 -14.13 -3.28
C SER A 26 -1.88 -14.22 -3.80
N ILE A 27 -1.20 -15.37 -3.69
CA ILE A 27 0.13 -15.58 -4.31
C ILE A 27 0.06 -15.30 -5.81
N ASP A 28 -0.91 -15.89 -6.52
CA ASP A 28 -1.08 -15.71 -7.96
C ASP A 28 -1.29 -14.24 -8.33
N PHE A 29 -2.06 -13.50 -7.54
CA PHE A 29 -2.29 -12.08 -7.75
C PHE A 29 -0.99 -11.27 -7.60
N TYR A 30 -0.29 -11.43 -6.48
CA TYR A 30 0.92 -10.65 -6.22
C TYR A 30 2.05 -11.01 -7.20
N VAL A 31 2.20 -12.28 -7.55
CA VAL A 31 3.23 -12.73 -8.51
C VAL A 31 2.88 -12.31 -9.94
N ALA A 32 1.71 -12.72 -10.43
CA ALA A 32 1.39 -12.52 -11.84
C ALA A 32 1.02 -11.08 -12.20
N LYS A 33 0.57 -10.29 -11.22
CA LYS A 33 0.00 -8.96 -11.46
C LYS A 33 0.80 -7.81 -10.84
N LEU A 34 1.46 -8.04 -9.72
CA LEU A 34 2.23 -7.00 -9.02
C LEU A 34 3.74 -7.24 -9.06
N GLY A 35 4.20 -8.23 -9.83
CA GLY A 35 5.63 -8.46 -10.06
C GLY A 35 6.41 -8.97 -8.86
N PHE A 36 5.73 -9.52 -7.84
CA PHE A 36 6.42 -10.25 -6.80
C PHE A 36 6.96 -11.58 -7.34
N VAL A 37 8.04 -12.05 -6.76
CA VAL A 37 8.75 -13.27 -7.20
C VAL A 37 9.05 -14.18 -6.01
N ASP A 38 9.56 -15.38 -6.33
CA ASP A 38 10.14 -16.33 -5.39
C ASP A 38 9.25 -16.65 -4.16
N PRO A 39 7.99 -17.07 -4.36
CA PRO A 39 7.12 -17.41 -3.25
C PRO A 39 7.69 -18.58 -2.43
N SER A 40 8.06 -18.29 -1.18
CA SER A 40 8.42 -19.32 -0.19
C SER A 40 7.17 -19.70 0.57
N VAL A 41 6.63 -20.90 0.30
CA VAL A 41 5.37 -21.39 0.87
C VAL A 41 5.64 -22.35 2.00
N HIS A 42 4.92 -22.23 3.11
CA HIS A 42 5.11 -23.00 4.33
C HIS A 42 3.79 -23.56 4.86
N GLY A 43 3.92 -24.69 5.56
CA GLY A 43 2.80 -25.44 6.15
C GLY A 43 2.38 -26.64 5.32
N ASP A 44 1.76 -27.62 5.98
CA ASP A 44 1.13 -28.79 5.37
C ASP A 44 -0.20 -29.06 6.08
N PRO A 45 -1.35 -28.64 5.49
CA PRO A 45 -1.47 -27.91 4.21
C PRO A 45 -0.85 -26.50 4.24
N PRO A 46 -0.54 -25.90 3.06
CA PRO A 46 0.04 -24.57 2.98
C PRO A 46 -0.82 -23.49 3.67
N CYS A 47 -0.21 -22.74 4.58
CA CYS A 47 -0.93 -21.70 5.35
C CYS A 47 -0.20 -20.36 5.44
N PHE A 48 1.03 -20.27 4.93
CA PHE A 48 1.84 -19.06 4.97
C PHE A 48 2.70 -18.97 3.71
N ALA A 49 2.90 -17.75 3.21
CA ALA A 49 3.84 -17.47 2.12
C ALA A 49 4.62 -16.18 2.38
N MET A 50 5.86 -16.16 1.91
CA MET A 50 6.68 -14.96 1.80
C MET A 50 7.01 -14.73 0.34
N LEU A 51 6.81 -13.51 -0.13
CA LEU A 51 7.03 -13.06 -1.50
C LEU A 51 8.05 -11.93 -1.45
N ASN A 52 8.84 -11.76 -2.52
CA ASN A 52 9.80 -10.66 -2.62
C ASN A 52 9.56 -9.87 -3.91
N ARG A 53 9.74 -8.56 -3.85
CA ARG A 53 9.83 -7.67 -5.02
C ARG A 53 10.90 -6.64 -4.75
N ASP A 54 11.91 -6.57 -5.61
CA ASP A 54 13.01 -5.58 -5.54
C ASP A 54 13.72 -5.51 -4.18
N GLY A 55 13.80 -6.66 -3.46
CA GLY A 55 14.39 -6.75 -2.12
C GLY A 55 13.44 -6.40 -0.97
N PHE A 56 12.17 -6.15 -1.25
CA PHE A 56 11.14 -5.92 -0.24
C PHE A 56 10.24 -7.14 -0.10
N ASP A 57 10.05 -7.57 1.14
CA ASP A 57 9.25 -8.75 1.46
C ASP A 57 7.80 -8.40 1.75
N LEU A 58 6.90 -9.29 1.36
CA LEU A 58 5.49 -9.31 1.72
C LEU A 58 5.14 -10.70 2.29
N MET A 59 4.48 -10.74 3.43
CA MET A 59 3.99 -11.96 4.04
C MET A 59 2.50 -12.13 3.82
N LEU A 60 2.08 -13.34 3.48
CA LEU A 60 0.68 -13.74 3.39
C LEU A 60 0.40 -14.86 4.38
N SER A 61 -0.62 -14.74 5.19
CA SER A 61 -1.07 -15.76 6.13
C SER A 61 -2.51 -16.17 5.82
N LEU A 62 -2.74 -17.46 5.63
CA LEU A 62 -4.09 -17.97 5.42
C LEU A 62 -4.94 -17.74 6.68
N ALA A 63 -6.10 -17.13 6.51
CA ALA A 63 -7.06 -16.96 7.58
C ALA A 63 -7.64 -18.30 8.02
N GLU A 64 -7.83 -18.51 9.32
CA GLU A 64 -8.56 -19.68 9.84
C GLU A 64 -10.05 -19.63 9.43
N SER A 65 -10.60 -18.43 9.25
CA SER A 65 -11.93 -18.22 8.71
C SER A 65 -11.99 -16.88 7.93
N PRO A 66 -12.88 -16.74 6.91
CA PRO A 66 -12.94 -15.55 6.07
C PRO A 66 -13.26 -14.26 6.82
N ASP A 67 -13.94 -14.32 7.96
CA ASP A 67 -14.27 -13.17 8.79
C ASP A 67 -13.05 -12.57 9.53
N LEU A 68 -11.92 -13.25 9.51
CA LEU A 68 -10.65 -12.73 10.03
C LEU A 68 -9.89 -11.87 9.01
N VAL A 69 -10.30 -11.88 7.75
CA VAL A 69 -9.75 -10.99 6.71
C VAL A 69 -10.35 -9.60 6.90
N ARG A 70 -9.52 -8.63 7.26
CA ARG A 70 -9.98 -7.28 7.65
C ARG A 70 -9.15 -6.19 6.98
N PRO A 71 -9.35 -5.96 5.67
CA PRO A 71 -8.70 -4.87 4.98
C PRO A 71 -9.24 -3.51 5.46
N ASN A 72 -8.38 -2.49 5.40
CA ASN A 72 -8.77 -1.10 5.64
C ASN A 72 -9.58 -0.50 4.48
N GLY A 73 -9.58 -1.16 3.33
CA GLY A 73 -10.19 -0.70 2.08
C GLY A 73 -11.57 -0.06 2.22
N PRO A 74 -12.52 -0.64 2.99
CA PRO A 74 -13.83 -0.04 3.21
C PRO A 74 -13.79 1.33 3.90
N SER A 75 -12.75 1.63 4.69
CA SER A 75 -12.56 2.94 5.31
C SER A 75 -11.89 3.97 4.39
N GLY A 76 -11.43 3.55 3.20
CA GLY A 76 -10.67 4.38 2.27
C GLY A 76 -9.20 4.60 2.67
N VAL A 77 -8.73 3.89 3.69
CA VAL A 77 -7.32 3.94 4.14
C VAL A 77 -6.54 2.81 3.46
N TRP A 78 -5.30 3.07 3.12
CA TRP A 78 -4.41 2.08 2.53
C TRP A 78 -4.00 1.01 3.55
N ASP A 79 -3.84 -0.21 3.07
CA ASP A 79 -3.26 -1.30 3.84
C ASP A 79 -1.74 -1.35 3.65
N ILE A 80 -1.28 -1.05 2.44
CA ILE A 80 0.15 -0.98 2.09
C ILE A 80 0.39 0.26 1.24
N TYR A 81 1.51 0.95 1.52
CA TYR A 81 2.04 2.04 0.72
C TYR A 81 3.38 1.62 0.14
N LEU A 82 3.47 1.55 -1.19
CA LEU A 82 4.63 1.11 -1.94
C LEU A 82 5.24 2.29 -2.69
N SER A 83 6.48 2.64 -2.38
CA SER A 83 7.21 3.63 -3.16
C SER A 83 7.80 2.97 -4.40
N VAL A 84 7.51 3.54 -5.57
CA VAL A 84 7.98 3.06 -6.87
C VAL A 84 8.83 4.11 -7.55
N ALA A 85 9.74 3.68 -8.42
CA ALA A 85 10.64 4.57 -9.12
C ALA A 85 9.93 5.39 -10.22
N ASP A 86 9.00 4.76 -10.93
CA ASP A 86 8.23 5.37 -12.02
C ASP A 86 6.80 4.84 -12.04
N ILE A 87 5.83 5.73 -11.87
CA ILE A 87 4.41 5.35 -11.81
C ILE A 87 3.85 5.04 -13.22
N ALA A 88 4.43 5.61 -14.27
CA ALA A 88 3.98 5.33 -15.64
C ALA A 88 4.37 3.90 -16.06
N ASP A 89 5.54 3.46 -15.68
CA ASP A 89 6.00 2.09 -15.88
C ASP A 89 5.13 1.10 -15.09
N GLU A 90 4.78 1.44 -13.85
CA GLU A 90 3.86 0.62 -13.04
C GLU A 90 2.47 0.51 -13.69
N ILE A 91 1.90 1.63 -14.16
CA ILE A 91 0.61 1.63 -14.87
C ILE A 91 0.66 0.74 -16.11
N ALA A 92 1.75 0.83 -16.89
CA ALA A 92 1.93 0.00 -18.07
C ALA A 92 2.07 -1.50 -17.71
N ALA A 93 2.79 -1.80 -16.64
CA ALA A 93 2.95 -3.17 -16.14
C ALA A 93 1.63 -3.76 -15.63
N LEU A 94 0.81 -2.98 -14.95
CA LEU A 94 -0.51 -3.38 -14.44
C LEU A 94 -1.54 -3.60 -15.56
N ALA A 95 -1.44 -2.86 -16.67
CA ALA A 95 -2.37 -2.96 -17.78
C ALA A 95 -2.28 -4.32 -18.51
N ALA A 96 -1.08 -4.90 -18.64
CA ALA A 96 -0.86 -6.16 -19.34
C ALA A 96 -1.58 -7.36 -18.68
N PRO A 97 -1.53 -7.57 -17.35
CA PRO A 97 -2.29 -8.60 -16.66
C PRO A 97 -3.77 -8.24 -16.41
N GLY A 98 -4.24 -7.08 -16.89
CA GLY A 98 -5.64 -6.68 -16.78
C GLY A 98 -6.07 -6.29 -15.36
N ILE A 99 -5.19 -5.64 -14.60
CA ILE A 99 -5.55 -5.03 -13.32
C ILE A 99 -6.32 -3.73 -13.57
N THR A 100 -7.40 -3.56 -12.83
CA THR A 100 -8.09 -2.27 -12.76
C THR A 100 -7.41 -1.39 -11.72
N ILE A 101 -6.96 -0.21 -12.15
CA ILE A 101 -6.56 0.86 -11.24
C ILE A 101 -7.84 1.44 -10.64
N ASP A 102 -7.97 1.38 -9.32
CA ASP A 102 -9.16 1.85 -8.60
C ASP A 102 -9.20 3.38 -8.55
N LYS A 103 -8.02 4.01 -8.34
CA LYS A 103 -7.87 5.47 -8.35
C LYS A 103 -6.53 5.89 -8.95
N GLY A 104 -6.50 7.13 -9.47
CA GLY A 104 -5.31 7.78 -9.99
C GLY A 104 -5.11 7.57 -11.50
N PRO A 105 -3.94 8.01 -12.04
CA PRO A 105 -2.87 8.67 -11.31
C PRO A 105 -3.26 10.07 -10.82
N THR A 106 -2.96 10.39 -9.56
CA THR A 106 -3.25 11.67 -8.91
C THR A 106 -1.99 12.27 -8.31
N ASP A 107 -1.74 13.55 -8.58
CA ASP A 107 -0.62 14.29 -7.97
C ASP A 107 -1.08 14.86 -6.62
N MET A 108 -0.44 14.42 -5.57
CA MET A 108 -0.79 14.80 -4.20
C MET A 108 -0.03 16.07 -3.79
N PHE A 109 -0.63 16.89 -2.93
CA PHE A 109 -0.04 18.15 -2.47
C PHE A 109 1.32 17.98 -1.76
N TYR A 110 1.61 16.77 -1.29
CA TYR A 110 2.90 16.39 -0.67
C TYR A 110 3.90 15.80 -1.67
N GLN A 111 3.76 16.14 -2.95
CA GLN A 111 4.71 15.80 -4.02
C GLN A 111 4.85 14.29 -4.27
N MET A 112 3.75 13.56 -4.15
CA MET A 112 3.69 12.15 -4.57
C MET A 112 2.66 12.01 -5.68
N ARG A 113 2.96 11.20 -6.70
CA ARG A 113 1.99 10.75 -7.72
C ARG A 113 1.56 9.34 -7.38
N GLU A 114 0.27 9.13 -7.22
CA GLU A 114 -0.28 7.92 -6.64
C GLU A 114 -1.31 7.25 -7.53
N ILE A 115 -1.29 5.91 -7.51
CA ILE A 115 -2.39 5.06 -7.99
C ILE A 115 -2.79 4.11 -6.86
N GLU A 116 -4.05 3.67 -6.90
CA GLU A 116 -4.54 2.66 -5.97
C GLU A 116 -5.02 1.43 -6.73
N VAL A 117 -4.65 0.26 -6.22
CA VAL A 117 -5.17 -1.03 -6.67
C VAL A 117 -5.75 -1.80 -5.48
N ILE A 118 -6.71 -2.67 -5.76
CA ILE A 118 -7.35 -3.49 -4.73
C ILE A 118 -7.03 -4.95 -5.03
N ASP A 119 -6.56 -5.66 -4.02
CA ASP A 119 -6.26 -7.08 -4.11
C ASP A 119 -7.53 -7.94 -4.02
N PRO A 120 -7.46 -9.28 -4.23
CA PRO A 120 -8.62 -10.16 -4.20
C PRO A 120 -9.35 -10.25 -2.85
N ASP A 121 -8.71 -9.86 -1.76
CA ASP A 121 -9.27 -9.85 -0.41
C ASP A 121 -9.77 -8.47 0.03
N GLY A 122 -9.60 -7.45 -0.85
CA GLY A 122 -10.05 -6.09 -0.60
C GLY A 122 -8.99 -5.19 0.04
N TYR A 123 -7.76 -5.66 0.17
CA TYR A 123 -6.64 -4.83 0.62
C TYR A 123 -6.33 -3.76 -0.41
N ARG A 124 -6.24 -2.52 0.06
CA ARG A 124 -5.93 -1.35 -0.74
C ARG A 124 -4.43 -1.06 -0.73
N LEU A 125 -3.81 -1.16 -1.90
CA LEU A 125 -2.40 -0.87 -2.10
C LEU A 125 -2.28 0.48 -2.82
N CYS A 126 -1.51 1.39 -2.25
CA CYS A 126 -1.10 2.63 -2.90
C CYS A 126 0.31 2.44 -3.48
N LEU A 127 0.46 2.67 -4.77
CA LEU A 127 1.76 2.75 -5.41
C LEU A 127 2.04 4.22 -5.69
N ALA A 128 3.20 4.70 -5.26
CA ALA A 128 3.50 6.13 -5.21
C ALA A 128 4.91 6.44 -5.70
N GLN A 129 5.02 7.40 -6.60
CA GLN A 129 6.28 7.98 -7.06
C GLN A 129 6.52 9.33 -6.39
N ASP A 130 7.74 9.57 -5.92
CA ASP A 130 8.18 10.90 -5.51
C ASP A 130 8.36 11.78 -6.76
N ILE A 131 7.60 12.86 -6.84
CA ILE A 131 7.65 13.85 -7.92
C ILE A 131 8.16 15.19 -7.41
N SER A 132 8.90 15.21 -6.30
CA SER A 132 9.48 16.43 -5.77
C SER A 132 10.42 17.08 -6.80
N GLY A 133 10.11 18.33 -7.15
CA GLY A 133 10.81 19.05 -8.24
C GLY A 133 10.12 19.00 -9.61
N GLU A 134 9.05 18.22 -9.78
CA GLU A 134 8.16 18.30 -10.92
C GLU A 134 6.97 19.26 -10.66
N PRO A 135 6.45 19.95 -11.70
CA PRO A 135 5.20 20.69 -11.54
C PRO A 135 4.04 19.69 -11.32
N LEU A 136 3.20 19.95 -10.32
CA LEU A 136 1.97 19.16 -10.09
C LEU A 136 1.04 19.32 -11.31
N ARG A 137 0.53 18.19 -11.82
CA ARG A 137 -0.32 18.18 -13.03
C ARG A 137 -1.76 18.55 -12.70
N ASP A 138 -2.34 17.89 -11.70
CA ASP A 138 -3.69 18.19 -11.19
C ASP A 138 -3.70 17.84 -9.70
N CYS A 139 -3.63 18.84 -8.84
CA CYS A 139 -3.71 18.61 -7.40
C CYS A 139 -5.18 18.55 -6.99
N GLU A 140 -5.70 17.34 -6.78
CA GLU A 140 -6.96 17.22 -6.07
C GLU A 140 -6.75 17.69 -4.63
N THR A 141 -7.39 18.79 -4.29
CA THR A 141 -7.49 19.22 -2.90
C THR A 141 -8.24 18.14 -2.14
N MET A 142 -7.52 17.41 -1.28
CA MET A 142 -8.19 16.47 -0.38
C MET A 142 -9.17 17.23 0.53
N SER A 143 -10.42 17.32 0.12
CA SER A 143 -11.53 17.62 1.00
C SER A 143 -12.01 16.33 1.66
N GLY A 144 -11.11 15.65 2.38
CA GLY A 144 -11.44 14.49 3.17
C GLY A 144 -12.03 14.90 4.50
N VAL A 145 -13.25 14.49 4.76
CA VAL A 145 -13.79 14.49 6.13
C VAL A 145 -13.26 13.24 6.80
N LEU A 146 -12.26 13.37 7.66
CA LEU A 146 -11.90 12.30 8.60
C LEU A 146 -13.03 12.17 9.63
N ASP A 147 -13.81 11.11 9.52
CA ASP A 147 -14.81 10.74 10.52
C ASP A 147 -14.13 9.87 11.59
N ILE A 148 -13.62 10.52 12.63
CA ILE A 148 -13.10 9.85 13.82
C ILE A 148 -14.19 9.87 14.90
N GLY A 149 -15.17 8.96 14.80
CA GLY A 149 -16.26 8.80 15.78
C GLY A 149 -16.81 10.15 16.24
N SER A 150 -17.97 10.45 16.36
CA SER A 150 -18.71 11.64 16.87
C SER A 150 -18.07 13.06 16.78
N ALA A 151 -16.86 13.25 16.25
CA ALA A 151 -16.21 14.54 16.01
C ALA A 151 -15.80 14.70 14.55
N LYS A 152 -16.51 15.57 13.82
CA LYS A 152 -16.13 15.95 12.45
C LYS A 152 -15.07 17.03 12.49
N LEU A 153 -13.82 16.67 12.29
CA LEU A 153 -12.73 17.63 12.11
C LEU A 153 -12.59 17.97 10.62
N ARG A 154 -12.96 19.16 10.24
CA ARG A 154 -12.77 19.68 8.88
C ARG A 154 -11.37 20.27 8.79
N LEU A 155 -10.41 19.54 8.24
CA LEU A 155 -9.09 20.08 7.94
C LEU A 155 -9.16 20.83 6.61
N VAL A 156 -9.29 22.14 6.66
CA VAL A 156 -9.13 23.02 5.50
C VAL A 156 -7.71 23.57 5.56
N LEU A 157 -6.78 22.94 4.85
CA LEU A 157 -5.47 23.53 4.60
C LEU A 157 -5.59 24.49 3.43
N GLN A 158 -5.78 25.78 3.72
CA GLN A 158 -5.59 26.85 2.75
C GLN A 158 -4.09 27.13 2.63
N LEU A 159 -3.46 26.63 1.56
CA LEU A 159 -2.15 27.13 1.15
C LEU A 159 -2.36 28.54 0.57
N LYS A 160 -1.99 29.57 1.36
CA LYS A 160 -1.78 30.90 0.82
C LYS A 160 -0.53 30.83 -0.06
N SER A 161 -0.73 31.05 -1.36
CA SER A 161 0.36 31.37 -2.27
C SER A 161 1.10 32.61 -1.75
N LEU A 162 2.35 32.43 -1.34
CA LEU A 162 3.29 33.53 -1.14
C LEU A 162 3.85 33.90 -2.51
N HIS A 163 3.50 35.09 -2.96
CA HIS A 163 4.16 35.80 -4.06
C HIS A 163 5.49 36.35 -3.57
#